data_1a4e60755d1ef5816cfae1742d71408f
#
_entry.id   1a4e60755d1ef5816cfae1742d71408f
#
_cell.length_a   1.000
_cell.length_b   1.000
_cell.length_c   1.000
_cell.angle_alpha   90.00
_cell.angle_beta   90.00
_cell.angle_gamma   90.00
#
_symmetry.space_group_name_H-M   'P 1'
#
loop_
_entity.id
_entity.type
_entity.pdbx_description
1 polymer ?
#
loop_
_entity_poly.entity_id
_entity_poly.type
_entity_poly.pdbx_seq_one_letter_code
_entity_poly.pdbx_strand_id
1 'polypeptide(L)'
;MQFLNTEEKPRRAAVINDLSGAGKCSLTVMLPVLSALGCETSVLPTAVLSTHGGFKDPVYRDLTNDMLKTAQHWKREGAEFEGICSGYLSSREQIDTVREIFELFTDEHSRPLRLVDPVMGDNG
;
A
#
# COMPACT_ATOMS: atom_id res chain seq x y z
N MET A 1 -1.82 31.63 0.58
CA MET A 1 -2.24 30.40 -0.13
C MET A 1 -3.14 29.62 0.79
N GLN A 2 -4.43 29.54 0.46
CA GLN A 2 -5.34 28.69 1.21
C GLN A 2 -5.16 27.24 0.74
N PHE A 3 -4.53 26.46 1.58
CA PHE A 3 -4.61 25.03 1.44
C PHE A 3 -5.99 24.61 1.91
N LEU A 4 -6.77 24.00 1.03
CA LEU A 4 -8.02 23.30 1.26
C LEU A 4 -8.80 23.67 2.54
N ASN A 5 -10.03 24.04 2.37
CA ASN A 5 -10.93 24.31 3.48
C ASN A 5 -10.83 23.17 4.50
N THR A 6 -10.31 23.48 5.68
CA THR A 6 -9.90 22.51 6.71
C THR A 6 -11.07 21.82 7.42
N GLU A 7 -12.30 22.03 6.97
CA GLU A 7 -13.49 21.39 7.56
C GLU A 7 -13.71 19.96 7.05
N GLU A 8 -13.18 19.60 5.88
CA GLU A 8 -13.21 18.21 5.39
C GLU A 8 -11.90 17.53 5.71
N LYS A 9 -11.98 16.49 6.55
CA LYS A 9 -10.83 15.60 6.77
C LYS A 9 -10.43 14.98 5.44
N PRO A 10 -9.12 14.94 5.09
CA PRO A 10 -8.67 14.27 3.89
C PRO A 10 -9.09 12.80 3.91
N ARG A 11 -9.44 12.27 2.76
CA ARG A 11 -9.69 10.84 2.61
C ARG A 11 -8.41 10.07 2.89
N ARG A 12 -8.52 8.96 3.57
CA ARG A 12 -7.38 8.13 3.96
C ARG A 12 -7.35 6.86 3.15
N ALA A 13 -6.20 6.59 2.56
CA ALA A 13 -5.95 5.38 1.81
C ALA A 13 -4.72 4.66 2.35
N ALA A 14 -4.76 3.33 2.36
CA ALA A 14 -3.59 2.49 2.55
C ALA A 14 -3.19 1.86 1.22
N VAL A 15 -1.90 1.81 0.93
CA VAL A 15 -1.36 1.21 -0.28
C VAL A 15 -0.36 0.12 0.09
N ILE A 16 -0.63 -1.08 -0.40
CA ILE A 16 0.19 -2.27 -0.18
C ILE A 16 0.88 -2.61 -1.50
N ASN A 17 2.16 -2.31 -1.59
CA ASN A 17 2.94 -2.51 -2.82
C ASN A 17 4.45 -2.51 -2.51
N ASP A 18 5.27 -2.83 -3.50
CA ASP A 18 6.72 -2.75 -3.35
C ASP A 18 7.23 -1.31 -3.43
N LEU A 19 8.40 -1.09 -2.87
CA LEU A 19 9.10 0.19 -2.90
C LEU A 19 10.42 0.04 -3.65
N SER A 20 10.53 0.72 -4.79
CA SER A 20 11.77 0.80 -5.57
C SER A 20 12.50 2.12 -5.31
N GLY A 21 13.77 2.05 -4.97
CA GLY A 21 14.59 3.22 -4.65
C GLY A 21 14.85 4.11 -5.87
N ALA A 22 15.23 3.52 -6.97
CA ALA A 22 15.41 4.20 -8.24
C ALA A 22 14.50 3.61 -9.32
N GLY A 23 14.05 4.45 -10.24
CA GLY A 23 12.99 4.09 -11.18
C GLY A 23 11.62 4.18 -10.52
N LYS A 24 10.74 4.97 -11.10
CA LYS A 24 9.42 5.23 -10.50
C LYS A 24 8.42 4.18 -10.91
N CYS A 25 7.98 3.38 -9.95
CA CYS A 25 6.88 2.44 -10.08
C CYS A 25 6.29 2.14 -8.69
N SER A 26 5.19 1.40 -8.65
CA SER A 26 4.56 0.93 -7.41
C SER A 26 4.37 2.06 -6.38
N LEU A 27 4.90 1.97 -5.17
CA LEU A 27 4.68 2.99 -4.13
C LEU A 27 5.19 4.38 -4.53
N THR A 28 6.29 4.49 -5.26
CA THR A 28 6.85 5.79 -5.67
C THR A 28 6.01 6.50 -6.72
N VAL A 29 5.07 5.82 -7.36
CA VAL A 29 4.04 6.40 -8.25
C VAL A 29 2.74 6.61 -7.48
N MET A 30 2.27 5.61 -6.73
CA MET A 30 0.96 5.67 -6.08
C MET A 30 0.90 6.76 -5.02
N LEU A 31 1.96 6.91 -4.21
CA LEU A 31 2.00 7.90 -3.14
C LEU A 31 1.81 9.34 -3.65
N PRO A 32 2.61 9.83 -4.61
CA PRO A 32 2.41 11.18 -5.13
C PRO A 32 1.09 11.36 -5.88
N VAL A 33 0.61 10.36 -6.60
CA VAL A 33 -0.67 10.44 -7.33
C VAL A 33 -1.83 10.56 -6.36
N LEU A 34 -1.92 9.70 -5.36
CA LEU A 34 -2.98 9.76 -4.36
C LEU A 34 -2.91 11.04 -3.52
N SER A 35 -1.71 11.50 -3.19
CA SER A 35 -1.52 12.78 -2.49
C SER A 35 -2.01 13.96 -3.32
N ALA A 36 -1.72 13.98 -4.61
CA ALA A 36 -2.20 15.00 -5.54
C ALA A 36 -3.74 14.99 -5.68
N LEU A 37 -4.37 13.83 -5.49
CA LEU A 37 -5.83 13.67 -5.49
C LEU A 37 -6.47 14.01 -4.13
N GLY A 38 -5.70 14.46 -3.15
CA GLY A 38 -6.19 14.86 -1.84
C GLY A 38 -6.33 13.72 -0.83
N CYS A 39 -5.74 12.57 -1.09
CA CYS A 39 -5.72 11.46 -0.13
C CYS A 39 -4.50 11.55 0.80
N GLU A 40 -4.75 11.40 2.09
CA GLU A 40 -3.70 11.06 3.05
C GLU A 40 -3.37 9.57 2.88
N THR A 41 -2.16 9.27 2.43
CA THR A 41 -1.79 7.91 2.02
C THR A 41 -0.80 7.29 2.98
N SER A 42 -1.18 6.16 3.56
CA SER A 42 -0.30 5.30 4.35
C SER A 42 0.26 4.20 3.47
N VAL A 43 1.56 3.97 3.54
CA VAL A 43 2.24 2.98 2.71
C VAL A 43 2.66 1.76 3.52
N LEU A 44 2.34 0.58 2.99
CA LEU A 44 2.74 -0.71 3.54
C LEU A 44 3.59 -1.43 2.51
N PRO A 45 4.93 -1.35 2.62
CA PRO A 45 5.80 -1.97 1.63
C PRO A 45 5.80 -3.50 1.79
N THR A 46 5.67 -4.19 0.67
CA THR A 46 5.79 -5.65 0.58
C THR A 46 7.24 -6.10 0.40
N ALA A 47 8.04 -5.23 -0.18
CA ALA A 47 9.47 -5.40 -0.41
C ALA A 47 10.12 -4.05 -0.65
N VAL A 48 11.41 -3.96 -0.40
CA VAL A 48 12.24 -2.81 -0.79
C VAL A 48 13.26 -3.29 -1.82
N LEU A 49 13.34 -2.58 -2.93
CA LEU A 49 14.28 -2.87 -4.01
C LEU A 49 15.18 -1.64 -4.25
N SER A 50 16.42 -1.88 -4.66
CA SER A 50 17.31 -0.79 -5.10
C SER A 50 16.78 -0.08 -6.35
N THR A 51 16.20 -0.86 -7.26
CA THR A 51 15.54 -0.40 -8.49
C THR A 51 14.32 -1.29 -8.77
N HIS A 52 13.44 -0.90 -9.69
CA HIS A 52 12.41 -1.81 -10.16
C HIS A 52 13.00 -2.98 -10.99
N GLY A 53 12.20 -4.02 -11.25
CA GLY A 53 12.65 -5.25 -11.91
C GLY A 53 13.09 -5.11 -13.37
N GLY A 54 12.92 -3.94 -13.98
CA GLY A 54 13.44 -3.64 -15.32
C GLY A 54 14.96 -3.42 -15.37
N PHE A 55 15.62 -3.25 -14.22
CA PHE A 55 17.06 -3.16 -14.10
C PHE A 55 17.65 -4.53 -13.80
N LYS A 56 18.94 -4.69 -14.09
CA LYS A 56 19.64 -5.96 -13.86
C LYS A 56 19.98 -6.14 -12.38
N ASP A 57 19.63 -7.31 -11.84
CA ASP A 57 20.03 -7.78 -10.50
C ASP A 57 19.82 -6.75 -9.37
N PRO A 58 18.59 -6.25 -9.14
CA PRO A 58 18.36 -5.29 -8.07
C PRO A 58 18.62 -5.93 -6.70
N VAL A 59 19.09 -5.14 -5.75
CA VAL A 59 19.09 -5.54 -4.35
C VAL A 59 17.63 -5.61 -3.90
N TYR A 60 17.27 -6.72 -3.28
CA TYR A 60 15.87 -7.02 -2.91
C TYR A 60 15.77 -7.42 -1.44
N ARG A 61 14.83 -6.81 -0.74
CA ARG A 61 14.48 -7.18 0.63
C ARG A 61 13.00 -7.47 0.73
N ASP A 62 12.64 -8.72 0.99
CA ASP A 62 11.27 -9.14 1.26
C ASP A 62 10.81 -8.65 2.64
N LEU A 63 9.57 -8.17 2.72
CA LEU A 63 8.97 -7.67 3.96
C LEU A 63 7.70 -8.44 4.35
N THR A 64 7.52 -9.64 3.84
CA THR A 64 6.33 -10.46 4.13
C THR A 64 6.04 -10.55 5.62
N ASN A 65 7.05 -10.81 6.43
CA ASN A 65 6.90 -10.99 7.88
C ASN A 65 6.56 -9.70 8.65
N ASP A 66 6.74 -8.54 8.01
CA ASP A 66 6.48 -7.24 8.62
C ASP A 66 5.12 -6.65 8.22
N MET A 67 4.51 -7.16 7.17
CA MET A 67 3.28 -6.60 6.59
C MET A 67 2.12 -6.61 7.60
N LEU A 68 1.78 -7.77 8.13
CA LEU A 68 0.65 -7.90 9.06
C LEU A 68 0.92 -7.16 10.37
N LYS A 69 2.14 -7.20 10.88
CA LYS A 69 2.56 -6.48 12.10
C LYS A 69 2.40 -4.97 11.95
N THR A 70 2.76 -4.44 10.79
CA THR A 70 2.57 -3.02 10.45
C THR A 70 1.09 -2.66 10.48
N ALA A 71 0.26 -3.41 9.79
CA ALA A 71 -1.18 -3.18 9.75
C ALA A 71 -1.82 -3.29 11.14
N GLN A 72 -1.42 -4.28 11.93
CA GLN A 72 -1.90 -4.47 13.30
C GLN A 72 -1.51 -3.28 14.20
N HIS A 73 -0.30 -2.76 14.04
CA HIS A 73 0.13 -1.57 14.75
C HIS A 73 -0.75 -0.37 14.37
N TRP A 74 -0.97 -0.13 13.09
CA TRP A 74 -1.88 0.94 12.65
C TRP A 74 -3.28 0.81 13.23
N LYS A 75 -3.83 -0.39 13.27
CA LYS A 75 -5.17 -0.63 13.85
C LYS A 75 -5.19 -0.29 15.34
N ARG A 76 -4.16 -0.68 16.10
CA ARG A 76 -4.03 -0.33 17.53
C ARG A 76 -3.94 1.18 17.76
N GLU A 77 -3.27 1.90 16.84
CA GLU A 77 -3.15 3.36 16.90
C GLU A 77 -4.40 4.10 16.37
N GLY A 78 -5.45 3.37 16.04
CA GLY A 78 -6.71 3.96 15.60
C GLY A 78 -6.76 4.39 14.14
N ALA A 79 -5.87 3.87 13.30
CA ALA A 79 -5.91 4.16 11.87
C ALA A 79 -7.20 3.62 11.24
N GLU A 80 -7.82 4.44 10.40
CA GLU A 80 -8.99 4.11 9.60
C GLU A 80 -8.73 4.51 8.15
N PHE A 81 -9.25 3.72 7.22
CA PHE A 81 -9.07 3.95 5.79
C PHE A 81 -10.41 3.86 5.06
N GLU A 82 -10.66 4.77 4.12
CA GLU A 82 -11.77 4.68 3.18
C GLU A 82 -11.45 3.75 2.01
N GLY A 83 -10.17 3.53 1.73
CA GLY A 83 -9.74 2.60 0.70
C GLY A 83 -8.41 1.93 1.03
N ILE A 84 -8.27 0.69 0.59
CA ILE A 84 -7.03 -0.08 0.67
C ILE A 84 -6.73 -0.65 -0.70
N CYS A 85 -5.57 -0.31 -1.25
CA CYS A 85 -5.12 -0.76 -2.57
C CYS A 85 -3.99 -1.76 -2.41
N SER A 86 -4.03 -2.87 -3.14
CA SER A 86 -2.90 -3.78 -3.28
C SER A 86 -2.40 -3.82 -4.72
N GLY A 87 -1.09 -3.89 -4.89
CA GLY A 87 -0.43 -4.05 -6.19
C GLY A 87 0.31 -5.38 -6.29
N TYR A 88 1.54 -5.34 -6.80
CA TYR A 88 2.36 -6.53 -6.94
C TYR A 88 2.60 -7.24 -5.61
N LEU A 89 2.37 -8.54 -5.60
CA LEU A 89 2.61 -9.44 -4.48
C LEU A 89 3.53 -10.59 -4.93
N SER A 90 4.60 -10.82 -4.19
CA SER A 90 5.66 -11.74 -4.61
C SER A 90 5.36 -13.21 -4.32
N SER A 91 4.34 -13.50 -3.52
CA SER A 91 4.06 -14.85 -3.05
C SER A 91 2.60 -15.04 -2.68
N ARG A 92 2.20 -16.30 -2.60
CA ARG A 92 0.87 -16.67 -2.07
C ARG A 92 0.72 -16.22 -0.61
N GLU A 93 1.77 -16.31 0.18
CA GLU A 93 1.77 -15.85 1.57
C GLU A 93 1.42 -14.36 1.67
N GLN A 94 1.97 -13.54 0.78
CA GLN A 94 1.61 -12.11 0.71
C GLN A 94 0.13 -11.90 0.32
N ILE A 95 -0.40 -12.71 -0.58
CA ILE A 95 -1.84 -12.67 -0.94
C ILE A 95 -2.69 -12.96 0.29
N ASP A 96 -2.38 -14.01 1.03
CA ASP A 96 -3.12 -14.37 2.24
C ASP A 96 -3.00 -13.27 3.31
N THR A 97 -1.82 -12.69 3.47
CA THR A 97 -1.60 -11.55 4.38
C THR A 97 -2.43 -10.32 3.99
N VAL A 98 -2.52 -9.99 2.70
CA VAL A 98 -3.36 -8.88 2.23
C VAL A 98 -4.83 -9.12 2.55
N ARG A 99 -5.31 -10.36 2.40
CA ARG A 99 -6.68 -10.72 2.79
C ARG A 99 -6.92 -10.50 4.28
N GLU A 100 -5.98 -10.90 5.13
CA GLU A 100 -6.04 -10.63 6.57
C GLU A 100 -6.05 -9.14 6.88
N ILE A 101 -5.27 -8.34 6.16
CA ILE A 101 -5.25 -6.88 6.32
C ILE A 101 -6.60 -6.28 5.93
N PHE A 102 -7.21 -6.71 4.85
CA PHE A 102 -8.54 -6.27 4.47
C PHE A 102 -9.57 -6.57 5.58
N GLU A 103 -9.54 -7.77 6.13
CA GLU A 103 -10.45 -8.15 7.22
C GLU A 103 -10.17 -7.36 8.51
N LEU A 104 -8.91 -7.09 8.81
CA LEU A 104 -8.49 -6.32 9.99
C LEU A 104 -9.13 -4.92 10.03
N PHE A 105 -9.27 -4.27 8.88
CA PHE A 105 -9.85 -2.93 8.75
C PHE A 105 -11.34 -2.93 8.39
N THR A 106 -11.97 -4.09 8.34
CA THR A 106 -13.40 -4.23 8.05
C THR A 106 -14.15 -4.62 9.31
N ASP A 107 -15.07 -3.78 9.73
CA ASP A 107 -15.93 -4.03 10.88
C ASP A 107 -17.34 -3.42 10.68
N GLU A 108 -18.16 -3.39 11.71
CA GLU A 108 -19.51 -2.83 11.64
C GLU A 108 -19.54 -1.35 11.29
N HIS A 109 -18.47 -0.61 11.60
CA HIS A 109 -18.37 0.84 11.43
C HIS A 109 -17.50 1.25 10.24
N SER A 110 -16.68 0.35 9.71
CA SER A 110 -15.72 0.64 8.66
C SER A 110 -15.69 -0.47 7.61
N ARG A 111 -15.90 -0.08 6.35
CA ARG A 111 -15.79 -0.97 5.18
C ARG A 111 -15.01 -0.27 4.09
N PRO A 112 -13.67 -0.29 4.17
CA PRO A 112 -12.87 0.35 3.15
C PRO A 112 -13.10 -0.26 1.77
N LEU A 113 -13.05 0.58 0.73
CA LEU A 113 -13.00 0.12 -0.65
C LEU A 113 -11.76 -0.74 -0.84
N ARG A 114 -11.92 -1.93 -1.38
CA ARG A 114 -10.81 -2.84 -1.70
C ARG A 114 -10.50 -2.73 -3.18
N LEU A 115 -9.32 -2.23 -3.51
CA LEU A 115 -8.82 -2.16 -4.87
C LEU A 115 -7.65 -3.12 -5.01
N VAL A 116 -7.79 -4.09 -5.89
CA VAL A 116 -6.75 -5.08 -6.14
C VAL A 116 -6.28 -4.95 -7.59
N ASP A 117 -4.99 -4.69 -7.77
CA ASP A 117 -4.33 -4.78 -9.06
C ASP A 117 -3.66 -6.17 -9.16
N PRO A 118 -4.32 -7.14 -9.82
CA PRO A 118 -3.81 -8.50 -9.88
C PRO A 118 -2.73 -8.62 -10.97
N VAL A 119 -1.50 -8.28 -10.62
CA VAL A 119 -0.36 -8.48 -11.53
C VAL A 119 -0.21 -9.97 -11.83
N MET A 120 -0.59 -10.39 -13.01
CA MET A 120 -0.66 -11.80 -13.41
C MET A 120 0.61 -12.33 -14.06
N GLY A 121 1.56 -11.46 -14.38
CA GLY A 121 2.85 -11.83 -14.96
C GLY A 121 3.76 -10.63 -14.99
N ASP A 122 5.01 -10.83 -14.61
CA ASP A 122 6.01 -9.76 -14.53
C ASP A 122 7.29 -10.07 -15.33
N ASN A 123 7.53 -11.33 -15.62
CA ASN A 123 8.72 -11.80 -16.36
C ASN A 123 8.36 -12.65 -17.59
N GLY A 124 7.33 -12.28 -18.27
CA GLY A 124 6.84 -12.97 -19.49
C GLY A 124 5.82 -14.06 -19.20
#